data_60e469dfb477cca400570b7ca31e9e09
#
_entry.id   60e469dfb477cca400570b7ca31e9e09
#
_cell.length_a   1.000
_cell.length_b   1.000
_cell.length_c   1.000
_cell.angle_alpha   90.00
_cell.angle_beta   90.00
_cell.angle_gamma   90.00
#
_symmetry.space_group_name_H-M   'P 1'
#
loop_
_entity.id
_entity.type
_entity.pdbx_description
1 polymer ?
#
loop_
_entity_poly.entity_id
_entity_poly.type
_entity_poly.pdbx_seq_one_letter_code
_entity_poly.pdbx_strand_id
1 'polypeptide(L)'
;GLFGYLAFVVTLGWGYSLLAGGITLSMMILPVVVRSVEESLLAVPAAYREGAYALGAGKARTVFRIVLPSAMPGIVTAVILAAGRVISESAVLILTIGMTVEKMPADLLCPGTSLALDIYYFAGNGFPDKAAATSVVLLVFVLALDLLAGAVGRMFTKKTGDLK
;
A
#
# COMPACT_ATOMS: atom_id res chain seq x y z
N GLY A 1 -12.47 6.96 6.17
CA GLY A 1 -13.57 6.00 6.42
C GLY A 1 -14.93 6.64 6.20
N LEU A 2 -15.27 7.68 6.99
CA LEU A 2 -16.60 8.30 6.95
C LEU A 2 -16.99 8.85 5.57
N PHE A 3 -16.07 9.50 4.87
CA PHE A 3 -16.32 9.97 3.50
C PHE A 3 -16.65 8.80 2.56
N GLY A 4 -15.86 7.71 2.63
CA GLY A 4 -16.10 6.51 1.83
C GLY A 4 -17.46 5.86 2.14
N TYR A 5 -17.85 5.84 3.41
CA TYR A 5 -19.17 5.40 3.83
C TYR A 5 -20.28 6.25 3.20
N LEU A 6 -20.24 7.56 3.36
CA LEU A 6 -21.26 8.45 2.82
C LEU A 6 -21.33 8.40 1.29
N ALA A 7 -20.17 8.42 0.61
CA ALA A 7 -20.11 8.45 -0.85
C ALA A 7 -20.50 7.12 -1.48
N PHE A 8 -19.87 6.01 -1.06
CA PHE A 8 -20.00 4.72 -1.75
C PHE A 8 -21.10 3.85 -1.17
N VAL A 9 -21.22 3.78 0.17
CA VAL A 9 -22.19 2.91 0.81
C VAL A 9 -23.59 3.53 0.76
N VAL A 10 -23.72 4.82 1.09
CA VAL A 10 -25.02 5.50 1.20
C VAL A 10 -25.43 6.13 -0.13
N THR A 11 -24.64 7.05 -0.71
CA THR A 11 -25.07 7.83 -1.88
C THR A 11 -25.11 6.99 -3.16
N LEU A 12 -24.09 6.16 -3.42
CA LEU A 12 -24.07 5.25 -4.57
C LEU A 12 -24.87 3.96 -4.34
N GLY A 13 -25.32 3.72 -3.11
CA GLY A 13 -26.15 2.56 -2.79
C GLY A 13 -25.47 1.19 -2.93
N TRP A 14 -24.13 1.16 -2.94
CA TRP A 14 -23.39 -0.12 -3.05
C TRP A 14 -23.45 -0.97 -1.79
N GLY A 15 -23.96 -0.41 -0.69
CA GLY A 15 -23.93 -1.07 0.61
C GLY A 15 -22.51 -1.30 1.13
N TYR A 16 -22.39 -2.07 2.19
CA TYR A 16 -21.08 -2.55 2.66
C TYR A 16 -20.53 -3.54 1.62
N SER A 17 -19.37 -3.24 1.06
CA SER A 17 -18.81 -4.03 -0.03
C SER A 17 -17.28 -3.94 -0.09
N LEU A 18 -16.65 -5.00 -0.62
CA LEU A 18 -15.21 -5.02 -0.90
C LEU A 18 -14.79 -3.87 -1.80
N LEU A 19 -15.65 -3.52 -2.77
CA LEU A 19 -15.39 -2.46 -3.73
C LEU A 19 -15.39 -1.08 -3.06
N ALA A 20 -16.38 -0.79 -2.21
CA ALA A 20 -16.44 0.47 -1.43
C ALA A 20 -15.22 0.62 -0.52
N GLY A 21 -14.82 -0.46 0.17
CA GLY A 21 -13.63 -0.49 1.01
C GLY A 21 -12.34 -0.30 0.21
N GLY A 22 -12.18 -1.04 -0.89
CA GLY A 22 -11.01 -0.97 -1.74
C GLY A 22 -10.77 0.41 -2.34
N ILE A 23 -11.82 1.07 -2.86
CA ILE A 23 -11.71 2.44 -3.40
C ILE A 23 -11.38 3.43 -2.28
N THR A 24 -12.03 3.31 -1.11
CA THR A 24 -11.77 4.21 0.01
C THR A 24 -10.33 4.07 0.52
N LEU A 25 -9.81 2.84 0.63
CA LEU A 25 -8.42 2.58 0.98
C LEU A 25 -7.46 3.13 -0.08
N SER A 26 -7.77 2.96 -1.36
CA SER A 26 -6.97 3.49 -2.45
C SER A 26 -6.87 5.01 -2.39
N MET A 27 -7.97 5.70 -2.12
CA MET A 27 -7.98 7.16 -1.92
C MET A 27 -7.15 7.58 -0.70
N MET A 28 -7.16 6.80 0.37
CA MET A 28 -6.40 7.09 1.58
C MET A 28 -4.90 6.91 1.39
N ILE A 29 -4.49 5.83 0.72
CA ILE A 29 -3.07 5.49 0.56
C ILE A 29 -2.39 6.28 -0.56
N LEU A 30 -3.15 6.74 -1.57
CA LEU A 30 -2.64 7.41 -2.75
C LEU A 30 -1.72 8.61 -2.41
N PRO A 31 -2.09 9.56 -1.53
CA PRO A 31 -1.19 10.67 -1.19
C PRO A 31 0.10 10.21 -0.52
N VAL A 32 0.06 9.14 0.26
CA VAL A 32 1.26 8.57 0.90
C VAL A 32 2.20 7.99 -0.14
N VAL A 33 1.67 7.20 -1.08
CA VAL A 33 2.45 6.61 -2.17
C VAL A 33 3.04 7.69 -3.06
N VAL A 34 2.25 8.69 -3.44
CA VAL A 34 2.73 9.83 -4.27
C VAL A 34 3.90 10.54 -3.60
N ARG A 35 3.79 10.85 -2.31
CA ARG A 35 4.87 11.47 -1.53
C ARG A 35 6.13 10.61 -1.51
N SER A 36 6.01 9.34 -1.21
CA SER A 36 7.17 8.44 -1.14
C SER A 36 7.83 8.25 -2.50
N VAL A 37 7.06 8.24 -3.59
CA VAL A 37 7.59 8.21 -4.95
C VAL A 37 8.29 9.52 -5.29
N GLU A 38 7.72 10.67 -4.93
CA GLU A 38 8.33 11.99 -5.10
C GLU A 38 9.68 12.06 -4.38
N GLU A 39 9.73 11.68 -3.11
CA GLU A 39 10.96 11.62 -2.31
C GLU A 39 12.01 10.70 -2.95
N SER A 40 11.61 9.54 -3.47
CA SER A 40 12.51 8.61 -4.17
C SER A 40 13.09 9.21 -5.45
N LEU A 41 12.30 10.00 -6.19
CA LEU A 41 12.75 10.71 -7.39
C LEU A 41 13.66 11.88 -7.06
N LEU A 42 13.40 12.60 -5.97
CA LEU A 42 14.24 13.72 -5.50
C LEU A 42 15.58 13.25 -4.92
N ALA A 43 15.62 12.04 -4.36
CA ALA A 43 16.85 11.45 -3.84
C ALA A 43 17.89 11.12 -4.93
N VAL A 44 17.50 11.09 -6.22
CA VAL A 44 18.45 10.89 -7.32
C VAL A 44 19.36 12.11 -7.47
N PRO A 45 20.71 11.95 -7.40
CA PRO A 45 21.66 13.04 -7.48
C PRO A 45 21.47 13.92 -8.72
N ALA A 46 21.55 15.23 -8.57
CA ALA A 46 21.40 16.20 -9.65
C ALA A 46 22.42 15.98 -10.79
N ALA A 47 23.61 15.50 -10.47
CA ALA A 47 24.66 15.17 -11.43
C ALA A 47 24.20 14.22 -12.55
N TYR A 48 23.29 13.30 -12.28
CA TYR A 48 22.75 12.42 -13.32
C TYR A 48 21.89 13.18 -14.35
N ARG A 49 21.15 14.19 -13.89
CA ARG A 49 20.34 15.04 -14.77
C ARG A 49 21.22 16.00 -15.56
N GLU A 50 22.19 16.63 -14.90
CA GLU A 50 23.14 17.55 -15.52
C GLU A 50 24.00 16.87 -16.56
N GLY A 51 24.54 15.68 -16.25
CA GLY A 51 25.32 14.90 -17.20
C GLY A 51 24.52 14.49 -18.44
N ALA A 52 23.24 14.10 -18.25
CA ALA A 52 22.36 13.78 -19.37
C ALA A 52 22.09 14.98 -20.26
N TYR A 53 21.85 16.15 -19.67
CA TYR A 53 21.64 17.39 -20.42
C TYR A 53 22.90 17.85 -21.16
N ALA A 54 24.08 17.70 -20.55
CA ALA A 54 25.36 17.99 -21.19
C ALA A 54 25.60 17.14 -22.45
N LEU A 55 25.09 15.89 -22.46
CA LEU A 55 25.11 15.00 -23.63
C LEU A 55 23.99 15.26 -24.64
N GLY A 56 23.21 16.33 -24.47
CA GLY A 56 22.13 16.72 -25.38
C GLY A 56 20.81 15.94 -25.21
N ALA A 57 20.64 15.20 -24.11
CA ALA A 57 19.42 14.48 -23.85
C ALA A 57 18.26 15.42 -23.53
N GLY A 58 17.11 15.24 -24.16
CA GLY A 58 15.89 15.98 -23.84
C GLY A 58 15.30 15.59 -22.48
N LYS A 59 14.49 16.49 -21.87
CA LYS A 59 13.89 16.30 -20.53
C LYS A 59 13.17 14.94 -20.36
N ALA A 60 12.31 14.57 -21.31
CA ALA A 60 11.58 13.32 -21.26
C ALA A 60 12.53 12.10 -21.25
N ARG A 61 13.56 12.09 -22.11
CA ARG A 61 14.55 11.00 -22.16
C ARG A 61 15.33 10.89 -20.85
N THR A 62 15.74 12.02 -20.26
CA THR A 62 16.44 12.07 -18.97
C THR A 62 15.58 11.50 -17.85
N VAL A 63 14.30 11.88 -17.78
CA VAL A 63 13.38 11.37 -16.74
C VAL A 63 13.17 9.86 -16.89
N PHE A 64 12.75 9.38 -18.06
CA PHE A 64 12.33 7.99 -18.22
C PHE A 64 13.51 7.00 -18.33
N ARG A 65 14.68 7.43 -18.81
CA ARG A 65 15.82 6.54 -19.00
C ARG A 65 16.91 6.64 -17.94
N ILE A 66 16.93 7.71 -17.14
CA ILE A 66 17.99 7.92 -16.15
C ILE A 66 17.38 8.07 -14.76
N VAL A 67 16.52 9.06 -14.55
CA VAL A 67 15.99 9.38 -13.21
C VAL A 67 15.09 8.26 -12.70
N LEU A 68 14.10 7.85 -13.49
CA LEU A 68 13.12 6.84 -13.08
C LEU A 68 13.76 5.47 -12.78
N PRO A 69 14.64 4.90 -13.62
CA PRO A 69 15.32 3.66 -13.29
C PRO A 69 16.22 3.78 -12.05
N SER A 70 16.86 4.93 -11.84
CA SER A 70 17.68 5.18 -10.65
C SER A 70 16.87 5.31 -9.37
N ALA A 71 15.62 5.79 -9.44
CA ALA A 71 14.69 5.90 -8.32
C ALA A 71 13.91 4.59 -8.04
N MET A 72 13.89 3.62 -8.97
CA MET A 72 13.10 2.40 -8.87
C MET A 72 13.28 1.64 -7.54
N PRO A 73 14.48 1.51 -6.97
CA PRO A 73 14.65 0.83 -5.68
C PRO A 73 13.80 1.46 -4.57
N GLY A 74 13.82 2.79 -4.49
CA GLY A 74 13.02 3.55 -3.52
C GLY A 74 11.52 3.45 -3.79
N ILE A 75 11.12 3.55 -5.06
CA ILE A 75 9.71 3.43 -5.47
C ILE A 75 9.14 2.06 -5.10
N VAL A 76 9.84 0.97 -5.44
CA VAL A 76 9.38 -0.40 -5.13
C VAL A 76 9.28 -0.61 -3.62
N THR A 77 10.27 -0.17 -2.87
CA THR A 77 10.24 -0.23 -1.40
C THR A 77 9.02 0.54 -0.85
N ALA A 78 8.77 1.75 -1.33
CA ALA A 78 7.63 2.57 -0.90
C ALA A 78 6.28 1.89 -1.18
N VAL A 79 6.12 1.26 -2.35
CA VAL A 79 4.89 0.54 -2.72
C VAL A 79 4.67 -0.68 -1.81
N ILE A 80 5.71 -1.45 -1.49
CA ILE A 80 5.57 -2.62 -0.61
C ILE A 80 5.21 -2.19 0.82
N LEU A 81 5.84 -1.14 1.34
CA LEU A 81 5.52 -0.58 2.67
C LEU A 81 4.09 -0.02 2.70
N ALA A 82 3.66 0.64 1.64
CA ALA A 82 2.28 1.12 1.51
C ALA A 82 1.27 -0.04 1.51
N ALA A 83 1.59 -1.17 0.86
CA ALA A 83 0.76 -2.37 0.89
C ALA A 83 0.64 -2.95 2.33
N GLY A 84 1.75 -3.02 3.07
CA GLY A 84 1.73 -3.43 4.49
C GLY A 84 0.82 -2.55 5.34
N ARG A 85 0.85 -1.24 5.11
CA ARG A 85 -0.03 -0.29 5.79
C ARG A 85 -1.51 -0.51 5.47
N VAL A 86 -1.85 -0.75 4.20
CA VAL A 86 -3.23 -1.04 3.77
C VAL A 86 -3.76 -2.32 4.43
N ILE A 87 -2.95 -3.37 4.52
CA ILE A 87 -3.34 -4.64 5.13
C ILE A 87 -3.62 -4.51 6.63
N SER A 88 -2.92 -3.60 7.30
CA SER A 88 -3.10 -3.33 8.73
C SER A 88 -4.27 -2.37 9.02
N GLU A 89 -4.94 -1.84 8.00
CA GLU A 89 -6.00 -0.84 8.19
C GLU A 89 -7.32 -1.50 8.60
N SER A 90 -7.89 -1.04 9.73
CA SER A 90 -9.19 -1.50 10.21
C SER A 90 -10.22 -0.39 10.28
N ALA A 91 -9.83 0.81 10.69
CA ALA A 91 -10.75 1.91 10.97
C ALA A 91 -11.55 2.39 9.76
N VAL A 92 -10.94 2.38 8.57
CA VAL A 92 -11.62 2.72 7.31
C VAL A 92 -12.56 1.59 6.90
N LEU A 93 -12.11 0.35 7.06
CA LEU A 93 -12.82 -0.84 6.60
C LEU A 93 -14.08 -1.13 7.41
N ILE A 94 -14.10 -0.86 8.71
CA ILE A 94 -15.30 -0.97 9.55
C ILE A 94 -16.50 -0.25 8.92
N LEU A 95 -16.28 0.93 8.36
CA LEU A 95 -17.34 1.78 7.80
C LEU A 95 -17.67 1.46 6.34
N THR A 96 -16.86 0.68 5.63
CA THR A 96 -17.00 0.54 4.18
C THR A 96 -17.17 -0.89 3.70
N ILE A 97 -16.51 -1.86 4.33
CA ILE A 97 -16.60 -3.30 3.96
C ILE A 97 -17.67 -4.04 4.77
N GLY A 98 -17.91 -3.60 6.02
CA GLY A 98 -18.69 -4.36 6.99
C GLY A 98 -17.82 -5.33 7.79
N MET A 99 -18.44 -6.21 8.56
CA MET A 99 -17.77 -7.19 9.44
C MET A 99 -18.38 -8.58 9.25
N THR A 100 -18.19 -9.17 8.08
CA THR A 100 -18.72 -10.51 7.77
C THR A 100 -17.60 -11.54 7.88
N VAL A 101 -17.39 -12.08 9.09
CA VAL A 101 -16.28 -13.00 9.42
C VAL A 101 -16.57 -14.45 8.98
N GLU A 102 -17.83 -14.84 8.85
CA GLU A 102 -18.21 -16.25 8.63
C GLU A 102 -18.40 -16.65 7.17
N LYS A 103 -18.47 -15.71 6.24
CA LYS A 103 -18.76 -15.99 4.82
C LYS A 103 -17.71 -15.37 3.90
N MET A 104 -17.17 -16.18 3.00
CA MET A 104 -16.38 -15.65 1.90
C MET A 104 -17.28 -14.83 0.96
N PRO A 105 -16.85 -13.62 0.58
CA PRO A 105 -17.60 -12.81 -0.37
C PRO A 105 -17.66 -13.49 -1.73
N ALA A 106 -18.86 -13.60 -2.30
CA ALA A 106 -19.07 -14.19 -3.62
C ALA A 106 -18.71 -13.19 -4.75
N ASP A 107 -18.92 -11.90 -4.50
CA ASP A 107 -18.70 -10.81 -5.44
C ASP A 107 -18.03 -9.59 -4.78
N LEU A 108 -17.51 -8.68 -5.60
CA LEU A 108 -16.90 -7.42 -5.14
C LEU A 108 -17.90 -6.47 -4.45
N LEU A 109 -19.19 -6.64 -4.71
CA LEU A 109 -20.27 -5.88 -4.08
C LEU A 109 -20.81 -6.56 -2.80
N CYS A 110 -20.25 -7.69 -2.41
CA CYS A 110 -20.58 -8.34 -1.14
C CYS A 110 -19.75 -7.77 0.01
N PRO A 111 -20.30 -7.75 1.24
CA PRO A 111 -19.53 -7.42 2.42
C PRO A 111 -18.46 -8.48 2.68
N GLY A 112 -17.37 -8.07 3.30
CA GLY A 112 -16.24 -8.94 3.62
C GLY A 112 -15.60 -8.55 4.94
N THR A 113 -14.38 -9.00 5.13
CA THR A 113 -13.57 -8.67 6.30
C THR A 113 -12.08 -8.57 5.92
N SER A 114 -11.26 -8.12 6.85
CA SER A 114 -9.81 -8.15 6.76
C SER A 114 -9.23 -8.70 8.06
N LEU A 115 -7.98 -9.17 8.03
CA LEU A 115 -7.34 -9.68 9.26
C LEU A 115 -7.34 -8.64 10.39
N ALA A 116 -7.10 -7.36 10.07
CA ALA A 116 -7.14 -6.29 11.04
C ALA A 116 -8.54 -6.06 11.62
N LEU A 117 -9.58 -6.23 10.79
CA LEU A 117 -10.96 -6.10 11.20
C LEU A 117 -11.44 -7.31 12.00
N ASP A 118 -10.96 -8.50 11.68
CA ASP A 118 -11.24 -9.73 12.43
C ASP A 118 -10.69 -9.66 13.87
N ILE A 119 -9.50 -9.08 14.06
CA ILE A 119 -8.93 -8.83 15.39
C ILE A 119 -9.89 -7.95 16.21
N TYR A 120 -10.37 -6.87 15.62
CA TYR A 120 -11.32 -5.98 16.27
C TYR A 120 -12.64 -6.70 16.61
N TYR A 121 -13.18 -7.46 15.67
CA TYR A 121 -14.40 -8.23 15.83
C TYR A 121 -14.29 -9.26 16.96
N PHE A 122 -13.25 -10.09 16.95
CA PHE A 122 -13.05 -11.12 17.97
C PHE A 122 -12.80 -10.54 19.36
N ALA A 123 -12.02 -9.46 19.45
CA ALA A 123 -11.78 -8.77 20.72
C ALA A 123 -13.07 -8.19 21.31
N GLY A 124 -13.92 -7.58 20.48
CA GLY A 124 -15.19 -6.97 20.91
C GLY A 124 -16.28 -8.00 21.24
N ASN A 125 -16.22 -9.20 20.69
CA ASN A 125 -17.23 -10.26 20.92
C ASN A 125 -16.82 -11.31 21.97
N GLY A 126 -15.77 -11.05 22.75
CA GLY A 126 -15.36 -11.92 23.86
C GLY A 126 -14.59 -13.17 23.44
N PHE A 127 -13.91 -13.14 22.29
CA PHE A 127 -13.01 -14.19 21.81
C PHE A 127 -11.55 -13.74 21.81
N PRO A 128 -10.93 -13.44 22.98
CA PRO A 128 -9.59 -12.90 23.05
C PRO A 128 -8.52 -13.83 22.47
N ASP A 129 -8.70 -15.14 22.61
CA ASP A 129 -7.76 -16.15 22.06
C ASP A 129 -7.71 -16.09 20.52
N LYS A 130 -8.88 -15.95 19.88
CA LYS A 130 -8.96 -15.81 18.42
C LYS A 130 -8.36 -14.46 17.98
N ALA A 131 -8.65 -13.38 18.70
CA ALA A 131 -8.07 -12.08 18.43
C ALA A 131 -6.54 -12.12 18.53
N ALA A 132 -6.00 -12.76 19.58
CA ALA A 132 -4.55 -12.92 19.77
C ALA A 132 -3.93 -13.75 18.62
N ALA A 133 -4.53 -14.88 18.26
CA ALA A 133 -4.05 -15.71 17.17
C ALA A 133 -4.03 -14.95 15.83
N THR A 134 -5.12 -14.24 15.49
CA THR A 134 -5.21 -13.43 14.27
C THR A 134 -4.19 -12.28 14.28
N SER A 135 -3.94 -11.67 15.46
CA SER A 135 -2.93 -10.61 15.60
C SER A 135 -1.52 -11.13 15.32
N VAL A 136 -1.18 -12.34 15.78
CA VAL A 136 0.12 -12.97 15.49
C VAL A 136 0.26 -13.23 13.98
N VAL A 137 -0.78 -13.74 13.34
CA VAL A 137 -0.76 -13.98 11.88
C VAL A 137 -0.56 -12.67 11.12
N LEU A 138 -1.29 -11.61 11.48
CA LEU A 138 -1.14 -10.30 10.86
C LEU A 138 0.26 -9.73 11.07
N LEU A 139 0.81 -9.83 12.31
CA LEU A 139 2.15 -9.37 12.64
C LEU A 139 3.22 -10.07 11.79
N VAL A 140 3.16 -11.40 11.70
CA VAL A 140 4.10 -12.18 10.90
C VAL A 140 4.01 -11.81 9.43
N PHE A 141 2.79 -11.61 8.91
CA PHE A 141 2.56 -11.23 7.53
C PHE A 141 3.14 -9.84 7.20
N VAL A 142 2.88 -8.85 8.05
CA VAL A 142 3.42 -7.49 7.89
C VAL A 142 4.94 -7.47 8.01
N LEU A 143 5.51 -8.17 9.00
CA LEU A 143 6.97 -8.30 9.13
C LEU A 143 7.59 -8.96 7.90
N ALA A 144 6.95 -9.98 7.33
CA ALA A 144 7.44 -10.61 6.10
C ALA A 144 7.45 -9.62 4.93
N LEU A 145 6.41 -8.79 4.79
CA LEU A 145 6.35 -7.74 3.77
C LEU A 145 7.44 -6.68 3.98
N ASP A 146 7.68 -6.24 5.21
CA ASP A 146 8.71 -5.24 5.52
C ASP A 146 10.12 -5.80 5.24
N LEU A 147 10.37 -7.06 5.58
CA LEU A 147 11.63 -7.73 5.25
C LEU A 147 11.82 -7.88 3.74
N LEU A 148 10.75 -8.23 3.01
CA LEU A 148 10.76 -8.29 1.54
C LEU A 148 11.05 -6.91 0.94
N ALA A 149 10.42 -5.84 1.43
CA ALA A 149 10.69 -4.48 1.00
C ALA A 149 12.17 -4.12 1.15
N GLY A 150 12.74 -4.40 2.33
CA GLY A 150 14.15 -4.18 2.61
C GLY A 150 15.10 -5.04 1.77
N ALA A 151 14.73 -6.29 1.48
CA ALA A 151 15.52 -7.19 0.62
C ALA A 151 15.51 -6.72 -0.84
N VAL A 152 14.34 -6.39 -1.37
CA VAL A 152 14.16 -5.86 -2.73
C VAL A 152 14.93 -4.55 -2.91
N GLY A 153 14.80 -3.62 -1.96
CA GLY A 153 15.56 -2.36 -1.97
C GLY A 153 17.07 -2.60 -2.06
N ARG A 154 17.61 -3.50 -1.24
CA ARG A 154 19.03 -3.86 -1.25
C ARG A 154 19.50 -4.55 -2.54
N MET A 155 18.67 -5.43 -3.12
CA MET A 155 18.99 -6.09 -4.39
C MET A 155 19.14 -5.10 -5.53
N PHE A 156 18.25 -4.10 -5.61
CA PHE A 156 18.33 -3.05 -6.62
C PHE A 156 19.52 -2.11 -6.43
N THR A 157 19.84 -1.77 -5.18
CA THR A 157 21.01 -0.90 -4.86
C THR A 157 22.32 -1.59 -5.24
N LYS A 158 22.44 -2.91 -4.99
CA LYS A 158 23.62 -3.70 -5.34
C LYS A 158 23.85 -3.75 -6.87
N LYS A 159 22.76 -3.95 -7.64
CA LYS A 159 22.81 -4.00 -9.10
C LYS A 159 23.20 -2.66 -9.76
N THR A 160 22.91 -1.54 -9.10
CA THR A 160 23.28 -0.20 -9.55
C THR A 160 24.72 0.17 -9.14
N GLY A 161 25.26 -0.45 -8.07
CA GLY A 161 26.62 -0.24 -7.59
C GLY A 161 27.70 -0.97 -8.40
N ASP A 162 27.35 -2.10 -9.05
CA ASP A 162 28.29 -2.90 -9.87
C ASP A 162 28.51 -2.33 -11.29
N LEU A 163 27.94 -1.18 -11.60
CA LEU A 163 28.12 -0.44 -12.87
C LEU A 163 29.08 0.75 -12.75
N LYS A 164 29.96 0.74 -11.72
CA LYS A 164 31.06 1.71 -11.57
C LYS A 164 32.37 1.10 -11.96
#